data_b8da87ca0623e4e61f1a5da2299198d1
#
_entry.id   b8da87ca0623e4e61f1a5da2299198d1
#
_cell.length_a   1.000
_cell.length_b   1.000
_cell.length_c   1.000
_cell.angle_alpha   90.00
_cell.angle_beta   90.00
_cell.angle_gamma   90.00
#
_symmetry.space_group_name_H-M   'P 1'
#
loop_
_entity.id
_entity.type
_entity.pdbx_description
1 polymer ?
#
loop_
_entity_poly.entity_id
_entity_poly.type
_entity_poly.pdbx_seq_one_letter_code
_entity_poly.pdbx_strand_id
1 'polypeptide(L)'
;MSPAAVAAPRRRTARPRPRADARLVVQAWFGTRLLMAVVAVWVMVTEHRSLGDVFGNWDVVHYLGIARDGYAEANSIAFFPGWPLLVRLVSLPGLPPLLAGMLLTMVASGAAAAALYRLGGAPAAIAWLLAPTAVFTLVPYTEAVFCAVAFWAWERATARQWGAAAALAAVAASVRVSGVFLVMALAVLALTQAGPAKERVRRLLWLAIPVAVVAAYIGYLYTLTHSWTAWFDAQTSGWARGFATPWESLQHTLSVLEPGAYADHPEWRWVFLAEIISMAVGLLVTLVSLVQRRWGEATWVGVQVVAFGTSYWYMSVNRAVLLWFPL
;
A
#
# COMPACT_ATOMS: atom_id res chain seq x y z
N MET A 1 -21.71 -34.67 -31.57
CA MET A 1 -20.44 -34.35 -30.91
C MET A 1 -20.76 -33.54 -29.64
N SER A 2 -20.60 -34.18 -28.49
CA SER A 2 -20.91 -33.55 -27.19
C SER A 2 -19.73 -32.63 -26.79
N PRO A 3 -19.95 -31.37 -26.33
CA PRO A 3 -18.85 -30.52 -25.92
C PRO A 3 -18.26 -31.01 -24.59
N ALA A 4 -16.97 -31.30 -24.61
CA ALA A 4 -16.22 -31.72 -23.43
C ALA A 4 -16.31 -30.61 -22.34
N ALA A 5 -16.86 -30.99 -21.19
CA ALA A 5 -16.91 -30.12 -20.01
C ALA A 5 -15.48 -29.82 -19.54
N VAL A 6 -15.09 -28.57 -19.69
CA VAL A 6 -13.82 -28.06 -19.11
C VAL A 6 -13.91 -28.18 -17.59
N ALA A 7 -13.16 -29.13 -17.05
CA ALA A 7 -13.11 -29.40 -15.61
C ALA A 7 -12.61 -28.14 -14.89
N ALA A 8 -13.42 -27.60 -13.97
CA ALA A 8 -13.04 -26.50 -13.10
C ALA A 8 -11.78 -26.88 -12.30
N PRO A 9 -10.81 -25.95 -12.11
CA PRO A 9 -9.59 -26.25 -11.38
C PRO A 9 -9.94 -26.71 -9.96
N ARG A 10 -9.51 -27.93 -9.61
CA ARG A 10 -9.69 -28.51 -8.28
C ARG A 10 -9.10 -27.57 -7.24
N ARG A 11 -9.94 -27.10 -6.29
CA ARG A 11 -9.49 -26.40 -5.10
C ARG A 11 -8.40 -27.21 -4.42
N ARG A 12 -7.17 -26.68 -4.39
CA ARG A 12 -6.15 -27.15 -3.45
C ARG A 12 -6.69 -26.85 -2.04
N THR A 13 -7.17 -27.88 -1.35
CA THR A 13 -7.39 -27.80 0.09
C THR A 13 -6.08 -27.39 0.73
N ALA A 14 -6.07 -26.25 1.41
CA ALA A 14 -4.87 -25.75 2.05
C ALA A 14 -4.39 -26.81 3.06
N ARG A 15 -3.27 -27.48 2.74
CA ARG A 15 -2.61 -28.38 3.71
C ARG A 15 -2.25 -27.53 4.95
N PRO A 16 -2.43 -28.07 6.18
CA PRO A 16 -1.96 -27.40 7.37
C PRO A 16 -0.47 -27.10 7.19
N ARG A 17 -0.10 -25.83 7.22
CA ARG A 17 1.29 -25.41 7.02
C ARG A 17 2.10 -25.82 8.26
N PRO A 18 3.31 -26.36 8.10
CA PRO A 18 4.13 -26.81 9.22
C PRO A 18 4.38 -25.67 10.21
N ARG A 19 4.35 -25.97 11.52
CA ARG A 19 4.72 -24.99 12.56
C ARG A 19 6.14 -24.41 12.37
N ALA A 20 7.04 -25.18 11.74
CA ALA A 20 8.38 -24.75 11.39
C ALA A 20 8.38 -23.53 10.45
N ASP A 21 7.49 -23.51 9.43
CA ASP A 21 7.41 -22.41 8.47
C ASP A 21 6.92 -21.10 9.12
N ALA A 22 6.02 -21.19 10.10
CA ALA A 22 5.56 -20.01 10.85
C ALA A 22 6.70 -19.43 11.71
N ARG A 23 7.55 -20.29 12.30
CA ARG A 23 8.73 -19.84 13.07
C ARG A 23 9.72 -19.09 12.17
N LEU A 24 9.95 -19.56 10.95
CA LEU A 24 10.82 -18.88 10.00
C LEU A 24 10.32 -17.47 9.67
N VAL A 25 9.01 -17.29 9.48
CA VAL A 25 8.43 -15.95 9.24
C VAL A 25 8.62 -15.04 10.44
N VAL A 26 8.41 -15.54 11.66
CA VAL A 26 8.63 -14.78 12.89
C VAL A 26 10.12 -14.41 13.04
N GLN A 27 11.02 -15.34 12.80
CA GLN A 27 12.47 -15.08 12.83
C GLN A 27 12.89 -14.05 11.78
N ALA A 28 12.37 -14.14 10.55
CA ALA A 28 12.61 -13.17 9.50
C ALA A 28 12.08 -11.78 9.87
N TRP A 29 10.88 -11.72 10.46
CA TRP A 29 10.32 -10.46 10.94
C TRP A 29 11.20 -9.82 12.02
N PHE A 30 11.59 -10.57 13.06
CA PHE A 30 12.51 -10.06 14.09
C PHE A 30 13.88 -9.69 13.53
N GLY A 31 14.46 -10.55 12.68
CA GLY A 31 15.78 -10.33 12.09
C GLY A 31 15.83 -9.07 11.23
N THR A 32 14.81 -8.83 10.40
CA THR A 32 14.73 -7.60 9.58
C THR A 32 14.53 -6.36 10.43
N ARG A 33 13.72 -6.41 11.50
CA ARG A 33 13.53 -5.28 12.42
C ARG A 33 14.82 -4.98 13.19
N LEU A 34 15.50 -6.01 13.68
CA LEU A 34 16.79 -5.85 14.37
C LEU A 34 17.84 -5.24 13.45
N LEU A 35 17.96 -5.75 12.21
CA LEU A 35 18.90 -5.20 11.22
C LEU A 35 18.63 -3.72 10.96
N MET A 36 17.37 -3.36 10.69
CA MET A 36 16.99 -1.97 10.44
C MET A 36 17.24 -1.09 11.67
N ALA A 37 16.97 -1.58 12.89
CA ALA A 37 17.26 -0.86 14.13
C ALA A 37 18.77 -0.65 14.31
N VAL A 38 19.59 -1.65 14.04
CA VAL A 38 21.06 -1.55 14.10
C VAL A 38 21.56 -0.48 13.11
N VAL A 39 21.06 -0.50 11.86
CA VAL A 39 21.42 0.52 10.86
C VAL A 39 20.97 1.91 11.30
N ALA A 40 19.75 2.06 11.84
CA ALA A 40 19.26 3.34 12.34
C ALA A 40 20.13 3.87 13.49
N VAL A 41 20.47 3.02 14.46
CA VAL A 41 21.37 3.40 15.58
C VAL A 41 22.75 3.76 15.05
N TRP A 42 23.29 3.01 14.10
CA TRP A 42 24.56 3.33 13.48
C TRP A 42 24.54 4.72 12.83
N VAL A 43 23.53 5.06 12.03
CA VAL A 43 23.38 6.39 11.43
C VAL A 43 23.23 7.47 12.51
N MET A 44 22.43 7.24 13.56
CA MET A 44 22.26 8.18 14.66
C MET A 44 23.59 8.48 15.36
N VAL A 45 24.42 7.49 15.57
CA VAL A 45 25.71 7.64 16.27
C VAL A 45 26.77 8.27 15.36
N THR A 46 26.90 7.82 14.12
CA THR A 46 27.95 8.29 13.21
C THR A 46 27.70 9.69 12.65
N GLU A 47 26.42 10.03 12.44
CA GLU A 47 26.03 11.31 11.87
C GLU A 47 25.46 12.29 12.91
N HIS A 48 25.53 11.94 14.21
CA HIS A 48 25.00 12.75 15.32
C HIS A 48 23.54 13.15 15.12
N ARG A 49 22.71 12.25 14.57
CA ARG A 49 21.29 12.46 14.29
C ARG A 49 20.42 12.02 15.47
N SER A 50 19.38 12.79 15.74
CA SER A 50 18.33 12.39 16.68
C SER A 50 17.39 11.33 16.08
N LEU A 51 16.58 10.69 16.91
CA LEU A 51 15.52 9.79 16.44
C LEU A 51 14.54 10.51 15.48
N GLY A 52 14.23 11.79 15.77
CA GLY A 52 13.40 12.63 14.92
C GLY A 52 14.01 12.85 13.54
N ASP A 53 15.32 13.07 13.48
CA ASP A 53 16.04 13.31 12.22
C ASP A 53 16.12 12.05 11.35
N VAL A 54 16.07 10.85 11.93
CA VAL A 54 16.13 9.59 11.19
C VAL A 54 14.73 9.13 10.77
N PHE A 55 13.73 9.21 11.63
CA PHE A 55 12.42 8.64 11.43
C PHE A 55 11.30 9.64 11.16
N GLY A 56 11.54 10.94 11.39
CA GLY A 56 10.55 12.02 11.30
C GLY A 56 10.60 12.81 10.00
N ASN A 57 11.15 12.27 8.91
CA ASN A 57 11.35 12.99 7.65
C ASN A 57 10.25 12.69 6.61
N TRP A 58 10.23 13.51 5.53
CA TRP A 58 9.37 13.32 4.34
C TRP A 58 7.88 13.34 4.73
N ASP A 59 7.11 12.38 4.23
CA ASP A 59 5.67 12.28 4.49
C ASP A 59 5.34 12.16 5.99
N VAL A 60 6.29 11.68 6.83
CA VAL A 60 6.09 11.56 8.28
C VAL A 60 5.80 12.90 8.94
N VAL A 61 6.47 13.98 8.49
CA VAL A 61 6.23 15.34 9.00
C VAL A 61 4.75 15.70 8.85
N HIS A 62 4.19 15.44 7.67
CA HIS A 62 2.76 15.70 7.39
C HIS A 62 1.83 14.82 8.24
N TYR A 63 2.13 13.52 8.35
CA TYR A 63 1.32 12.62 9.17
C TYR A 63 1.28 13.03 10.64
N LEU A 64 2.44 13.39 11.21
CA LEU A 64 2.54 13.84 12.60
C LEU A 64 1.89 15.21 12.79
N GLY A 65 2.02 16.12 11.82
CA GLY A 65 1.34 17.40 11.80
C GLY A 65 -0.18 17.23 11.82
N ILE A 66 -0.74 16.40 10.92
CA ILE A 66 -2.18 16.12 10.89
C ILE A 66 -2.65 15.43 12.18
N ALA A 67 -1.85 14.52 12.74
CA ALA A 67 -2.19 13.85 14.00
C ALA A 67 -2.30 14.83 15.16
N ARG A 68 -1.48 15.88 15.18
CA ARG A 68 -1.43 16.89 16.23
C ARG A 68 -2.47 18.00 16.01
N ASP A 69 -2.48 18.59 14.82
CA ASP A 69 -3.14 19.87 14.54
C ASP A 69 -4.32 19.72 13.54
N GLY A 70 -4.52 18.54 12.97
CA GLY A 70 -5.50 18.33 11.88
C GLY A 70 -5.00 18.85 10.54
N TYR A 71 -5.91 19.16 9.63
CA TYR A 71 -5.60 19.67 8.28
C TYR A 71 -5.36 21.19 8.31
N ALA A 72 -4.39 21.64 9.08
CA ALA A 72 -4.06 23.06 9.23
C ALA A 72 -3.28 23.61 8.01
N GLU A 73 -2.52 22.77 7.32
CA GLU A 73 -1.69 23.15 6.18
C GLU A 73 -2.30 22.68 4.86
N ALA A 74 -2.18 23.47 3.79
CA ALA A 74 -2.74 23.15 2.47
C ALA A 74 -2.21 21.82 1.91
N ASN A 75 -0.91 21.55 2.06
CA ASN A 75 -0.30 20.30 1.59
C ASN A 75 -0.78 19.06 2.38
N SER A 76 -1.29 19.24 3.61
CA SER A 76 -1.86 18.17 4.42
C SER A 76 -3.05 17.49 3.74
N ILE A 77 -3.81 18.21 2.90
CA ILE A 77 -4.98 17.73 2.15
C ILE A 77 -4.64 16.55 1.24
N ALA A 78 -3.38 16.42 0.81
CA ALA A 78 -2.91 15.30 0.00
C ALA A 78 -2.92 13.95 0.75
N PHE A 79 -3.03 13.94 2.08
CA PHE A 79 -2.90 12.75 2.92
C PHE A 79 -4.24 12.30 3.50
N PHE A 80 -4.49 11.00 3.45
CA PHE A 80 -5.71 10.39 3.98
C PHE A 80 -5.72 10.37 5.52
N PRO A 81 -6.91 10.51 6.17
CA PRO A 81 -7.01 10.74 7.61
C PRO A 81 -6.73 9.50 8.48
N GLY A 82 -6.90 8.29 7.95
CA GLY A 82 -6.88 7.07 8.75
C GLY A 82 -5.58 6.85 9.50
N TRP A 83 -4.44 7.08 8.85
CA TRP A 83 -3.13 6.94 9.49
C TRP A 83 -2.88 8.00 10.58
N PRO A 84 -2.99 9.31 10.31
CA PRO A 84 -2.86 10.33 11.34
C PRO A 84 -3.81 10.15 12.52
N LEU A 85 -5.05 9.74 12.28
CA LEU A 85 -6.02 9.46 13.35
C LEU A 85 -5.60 8.29 14.22
N LEU A 86 -5.05 7.20 13.63
CA LEU A 86 -4.50 6.08 14.41
C LEU A 86 -3.31 6.52 15.26
N VAL A 87 -2.39 7.31 14.70
CA VAL A 87 -1.25 7.87 15.44
C VAL A 87 -1.75 8.72 16.60
N ARG A 88 -2.68 9.65 16.35
CA ARG A 88 -3.30 10.48 17.38
C ARG A 88 -3.92 9.66 18.50
N LEU A 89 -4.71 8.63 18.15
CA LEU A 89 -5.39 7.77 19.12
C LEU A 89 -4.39 7.06 20.05
N VAL A 90 -3.31 6.49 19.48
CA VAL A 90 -2.28 5.80 20.26
C VAL A 90 -1.43 6.79 21.09
N SER A 91 -1.39 8.07 20.69
CA SER A 91 -0.68 9.12 21.41
C SER A 91 -1.48 9.69 22.60
N LEU A 92 -2.78 9.45 22.71
CA LEU A 92 -3.64 10.00 23.78
C LEU A 92 -3.14 9.73 25.20
N PRO A 93 -2.53 8.56 25.53
CA PRO A 93 -1.96 8.32 26.86
C PRO A 93 -0.66 9.08 27.16
N GLY A 94 -0.23 9.99 26.27
CA GLY A 94 1.01 10.75 26.42
C GLY A 94 2.22 10.18 25.68
N LEU A 95 2.03 9.18 24.80
CA LEU A 95 3.11 8.68 23.96
C LEU A 95 3.43 9.69 22.85
N PRO A 96 4.70 10.05 22.62
CA PRO A 96 5.07 10.91 21.50
C PRO A 96 4.56 10.37 20.16
N PRO A 97 3.97 11.21 19.27
CA PRO A 97 3.37 10.75 18.01
C PRO A 97 4.33 9.95 17.12
N LEU A 98 5.62 10.29 17.09
CA LEU A 98 6.64 9.55 16.36
C LEU A 98 6.74 8.10 16.87
N LEU A 99 6.82 7.92 18.20
CA LEU A 99 6.90 6.60 18.81
C LEU A 99 5.59 5.81 18.65
N ALA A 100 4.44 6.49 18.73
CA ALA A 100 3.14 5.88 18.44
C ALA A 100 3.09 5.34 17.00
N GLY A 101 3.55 6.12 16.03
CA GLY A 101 3.67 5.71 14.63
C GLY A 101 4.62 4.52 14.44
N MET A 102 5.79 4.54 15.07
CA MET A 102 6.75 3.42 15.03
C MET A 102 6.16 2.13 15.64
N LEU A 103 5.47 2.22 16.76
CA LEU A 103 4.79 1.08 17.39
C LEU A 103 3.71 0.51 16.49
N LEU A 104 2.88 1.37 15.90
CA LEU A 104 1.83 0.97 14.96
C LEU A 104 2.41 0.25 13.73
N THR A 105 3.49 0.78 13.12
CA THR A 105 4.12 0.13 11.96
C THR A 105 4.77 -1.20 12.34
N MET A 106 5.36 -1.30 13.53
CA MET A 106 5.92 -2.55 14.04
C MET A 106 4.84 -3.64 14.12
N VAL A 107 3.72 -3.36 14.80
CA VAL A 107 2.60 -4.30 14.94
C VAL A 107 1.99 -4.62 13.59
N ALA A 108 1.73 -3.61 12.77
CA ALA A 108 1.12 -3.76 11.46
C ALA A 108 1.98 -4.60 10.50
N SER A 109 3.30 -4.42 10.52
CA SER A 109 4.19 -5.23 9.69
C SER A 109 4.16 -6.72 10.05
N GLY A 110 4.03 -7.04 11.32
CA GLY A 110 3.82 -8.42 11.78
C GLY A 110 2.47 -8.99 11.32
N ALA A 111 1.41 -8.19 11.42
CA ALA A 111 0.08 -8.56 10.94
C ALA A 111 0.04 -8.75 9.41
N ALA A 112 0.75 -7.91 8.63
CA ALA A 112 0.89 -8.06 7.19
C ALA A 112 1.62 -9.35 6.82
N ALA A 113 2.75 -9.64 7.48
CA ALA A 113 3.50 -10.87 7.28
C ALA A 113 2.65 -12.12 7.62
N ALA A 114 1.84 -12.06 8.67
CA ALA A 114 0.91 -13.13 9.02
C ALA A 114 -0.17 -13.36 7.95
N ALA A 115 -0.72 -12.29 7.36
CA ALA A 115 -1.68 -12.40 6.26
C ALA A 115 -1.03 -13.02 5.01
N LEU A 116 0.17 -12.57 4.63
CA LEU A 116 0.92 -13.14 3.50
C LEU A 116 1.29 -14.60 3.73
N TYR A 117 1.66 -14.97 4.96
CA TYR A 117 1.88 -16.37 5.31
C TYR A 117 0.63 -17.22 5.06
N ARG A 118 -0.56 -16.70 5.36
CA ARG A 118 -1.83 -17.39 5.06
C ARG A 118 -2.12 -17.47 3.57
N LEU A 119 -1.81 -16.44 2.81
CA LEU A 119 -2.07 -16.35 1.36
C LEU A 119 -1.06 -17.15 0.54
N GLY A 120 0.25 -16.91 0.74
CA GLY A 120 1.33 -17.44 -0.10
C GLY A 120 2.35 -18.35 0.62
N GLY A 121 2.25 -18.54 1.96
CA GLY A 121 3.20 -19.32 2.75
C GLY A 121 4.39 -18.51 3.23
N ALA A 122 5.36 -19.19 3.83
CA ALA A 122 6.57 -18.58 4.33
C ALA A 122 7.37 -17.84 3.24
N PRO A 123 7.52 -18.37 2.01
CA PRO A 123 8.24 -17.65 0.96
C PRO A 123 7.66 -16.26 0.65
N ALA A 124 6.33 -16.14 0.53
CA ALA A 124 5.68 -14.87 0.25
C ALA A 124 5.89 -13.85 1.39
N ALA A 125 5.71 -14.29 2.64
CA ALA A 125 5.91 -13.42 3.80
C ALA A 125 7.37 -12.99 3.95
N ILE A 126 8.33 -13.90 3.76
CA ILE A 126 9.76 -13.61 3.87
C ILE A 126 10.22 -12.70 2.72
N ALA A 127 9.79 -12.96 1.49
CA ALA A 127 10.11 -12.10 0.35
C ALA A 127 9.63 -10.65 0.56
N TRP A 128 8.43 -10.47 1.11
CA TRP A 128 7.90 -9.15 1.45
C TRP A 128 8.69 -8.47 2.57
N LEU A 129 9.11 -9.21 3.61
CA LEU A 129 9.92 -8.69 4.70
C LEU A 129 11.34 -8.29 4.26
N LEU A 130 11.88 -8.94 3.22
CA LEU A 130 13.19 -8.69 2.64
C LEU A 130 13.14 -7.79 1.39
N ALA A 131 11.97 -7.26 1.03
CA ALA A 131 11.85 -6.36 -0.11
C ALA A 131 12.79 -5.15 0.06
N PRO A 132 13.40 -4.62 -1.01
CA PRO A 132 14.32 -3.48 -0.92
C PRO A 132 13.68 -2.25 -0.22
N THR A 133 12.38 -2.08 -0.37
CA THR A 133 11.61 -0.99 0.23
C THR A 133 10.96 -1.34 1.58
N ALA A 134 11.32 -2.49 2.19
CA ALA A 134 10.78 -2.92 3.48
C ALA A 134 11.05 -1.92 4.62
N VAL A 135 12.00 -0.99 4.46
CA VAL A 135 12.23 0.13 5.39
C VAL A 135 10.94 0.94 5.65
N PHE A 136 10.06 1.10 4.66
CA PHE A 136 8.76 1.75 4.81
C PHE A 136 7.76 0.96 5.67
N THR A 137 8.13 -0.23 6.10
CA THR A 137 7.36 -1.01 7.08
C THR A 137 7.90 -0.89 8.52
N LEU A 138 8.94 -0.09 8.72
CA LEU A 138 9.51 0.26 10.03
C LEU A 138 9.29 1.75 10.37
N VAL A 139 9.60 2.64 9.42
CA VAL A 139 9.35 4.08 9.57
C VAL A 139 7.84 4.34 9.69
N PRO A 140 7.40 5.40 10.40
CA PRO A 140 5.97 5.66 10.62
C PRO A 140 5.25 6.18 9.37
N TYR A 141 5.32 5.39 8.31
CA TYR A 141 4.62 5.56 7.04
C TYR A 141 3.31 4.73 7.00
N THR A 142 2.53 4.91 5.97
CA THR A 142 1.23 4.24 5.80
C THR A 142 1.36 2.79 5.33
N GLU A 143 2.50 2.39 4.76
CA GLU A 143 2.68 1.12 4.05
C GLU A 143 2.41 -0.09 4.93
N ALA A 144 2.95 -0.15 6.15
CA ALA A 144 2.77 -1.28 7.03
C ALA A 144 1.29 -1.49 7.42
N VAL A 145 0.61 -0.41 7.83
CA VAL A 145 -0.80 -0.48 8.23
C VAL A 145 -1.69 -0.78 7.04
N PHE A 146 -1.44 -0.12 5.91
CA PHE A 146 -2.17 -0.41 4.68
C PHE A 146 -2.02 -1.88 4.25
N CYS A 147 -0.78 -2.40 4.17
CA CYS A 147 -0.53 -3.79 3.81
C CYS A 147 -1.20 -4.76 4.80
N ALA A 148 -1.15 -4.48 6.10
CA ALA A 148 -1.82 -5.31 7.10
C ALA A 148 -3.32 -5.44 6.78
N VAL A 149 -4.04 -4.32 6.68
CA VAL A 149 -5.49 -4.37 6.47
C VAL A 149 -5.87 -4.83 5.06
N ALA A 150 -5.09 -4.47 4.03
CA ALA A 150 -5.35 -4.87 2.65
C ALA A 150 -5.13 -6.38 2.43
N PHE A 151 -4.05 -6.94 2.98
CA PHE A 151 -3.76 -8.37 2.86
C PHE A 151 -4.78 -9.22 3.62
N TRP A 152 -5.18 -8.80 4.81
CA TRP A 152 -6.26 -9.45 5.53
C TRP A 152 -7.62 -9.27 4.83
N ALA A 153 -7.92 -8.09 4.24
CA ALA A 153 -9.14 -7.90 3.46
C ALA A 153 -9.21 -8.90 2.28
N TRP A 154 -8.09 -9.06 1.57
CA TRP A 154 -8.00 -10.02 0.47
C TRP A 154 -8.16 -11.46 0.96
N GLU A 155 -7.49 -11.84 2.03
CA GLU A 155 -7.59 -13.18 2.63
C GLU A 155 -9.03 -13.47 3.08
N ARG A 156 -9.71 -12.52 3.73
CA ARG A 156 -11.11 -12.66 4.11
C ARG A 156 -12.04 -12.78 2.90
N ALA A 157 -11.82 -12.00 1.85
CA ALA A 157 -12.60 -12.07 0.62
C ALA A 157 -12.42 -13.43 -0.10
N THR A 158 -11.19 -13.94 -0.16
CA THR A 158 -10.93 -15.28 -0.72
C THR A 158 -11.55 -16.38 0.14
N ALA A 159 -11.63 -16.20 1.46
CA ALA A 159 -12.35 -17.07 2.39
C ALA A 159 -13.88 -16.84 2.37
N ARG A 160 -14.41 -15.97 1.49
CA ARG A 160 -15.82 -15.60 1.36
C ARG A 160 -16.41 -14.87 2.58
N GLN A 161 -15.58 -14.30 3.42
CA GLN A 161 -15.98 -13.50 4.59
C GLN A 161 -16.08 -12.01 4.21
N TRP A 162 -17.04 -11.69 3.32
CA TRP A 162 -17.13 -10.38 2.68
C TRP A 162 -17.39 -9.21 3.63
N GLY A 163 -18.12 -9.43 4.72
CA GLY A 163 -18.32 -8.40 5.74
C GLY A 163 -16.99 -7.98 6.40
N ALA A 164 -16.17 -8.96 6.81
CA ALA A 164 -14.84 -8.69 7.37
C ALA A 164 -13.89 -8.09 6.33
N ALA A 165 -13.95 -8.58 5.07
CA ALA A 165 -13.16 -8.03 3.97
C ALA A 165 -13.50 -6.55 3.73
N ALA A 166 -14.78 -6.19 3.71
CA ALA A 166 -15.23 -4.82 3.52
C ALA A 166 -14.85 -3.89 4.68
N ALA A 167 -14.95 -4.36 5.93
CA ALA A 167 -14.51 -3.59 7.10
C ALA A 167 -13.00 -3.29 7.05
N LEU A 168 -12.17 -4.27 6.70
CA LEU A 168 -10.73 -4.09 6.53
C LEU A 168 -10.39 -3.19 5.34
N ALA A 169 -11.13 -3.35 4.22
CA ALA A 169 -10.99 -2.48 3.05
C ALA A 169 -11.40 -1.03 3.35
N ALA A 170 -12.37 -0.81 4.24
CA ALA A 170 -12.74 0.53 4.70
C ALA A 170 -11.61 1.20 5.49
N VAL A 171 -10.93 0.44 6.36
CA VAL A 171 -9.72 0.95 7.02
C VAL A 171 -8.62 1.24 5.98
N ALA A 172 -8.37 0.33 5.02
CA ALA A 172 -7.40 0.57 3.95
C ALA A 172 -7.72 1.85 3.15
N ALA A 173 -8.99 2.06 2.82
CA ALA A 173 -9.48 3.22 2.07
C ALA A 173 -9.37 4.53 2.86
N SER A 174 -9.37 4.48 4.20
CA SER A 174 -9.12 5.65 5.03
C SER A 174 -7.63 6.00 5.18
N VAL A 175 -6.72 5.05 4.89
CA VAL A 175 -5.28 5.21 5.11
C VAL A 175 -4.57 5.82 3.90
N ARG A 176 -4.97 5.44 2.67
CA ARG A 176 -4.35 5.93 1.43
C ARG A 176 -5.20 5.66 0.20
N VAL A 177 -4.94 6.40 -0.88
CA VAL A 177 -5.65 6.27 -2.17
C VAL A 177 -5.63 4.84 -2.73
N SER A 178 -4.59 4.06 -2.48
CA SER A 178 -4.51 2.65 -2.88
C SER A 178 -5.65 1.80 -2.31
N GLY A 179 -6.34 2.26 -1.27
CA GLY A 179 -7.56 1.63 -0.77
C GLY A 179 -8.70 1.65 -1.76
N VAL A 180 -8.81 2.70 -2.59
CA VAL A 180 -9.79 2.76 -3.69
C VAL A 180 -9.47 1.67 -4.72
N PHE A 181 -8.20 1.47 -5.05
CA PHE A 181 -7.76 0.42 -5.97
C PHE A 181 -8.02 -0.99 -5.41
N LEU A 182 -7.87 -1.16 -4.09
CA LEU A 182 -8.25 -2.40 -3.41
C LEU A 182 -9.75 -2.68 -3.54
N VAL A 183 -10.60 -1.67 -3.38
CA VAL A 183 -12.06 -1.81 -3.54
C VAL A 183 -12.39 -2.24 -4.96
N MET A 184 -11.77 -1.65 -5.98
CA MET A 184 -11.94 -2.05 -7.39
C MET A 184 -11.53 -3.51 -7.62
N ALA A 185 -10.39 -3.93 -7.09
CA ALA A 185 -9.91 -5.30 -7.20
C ALA A 185 -10.82 -6.30 -6.48
N LEU A 186 -11.31 -5.94 -5.29
CA LEU A 186 -12.30 -6.75 -4.55
C LEU A 186 -13.64 -6.84 -5.28
N ALA A 187 -14.07 -5.77 -5.97
CA ALA A 187 -15.27 -5.81 -6.81
C ALA A 187 -15.14 -6.82 -7.97
N VAL A 188 -13.98 -6.79 -8.66
CA VAL A 188 -13.69 -7.79 -9.70
C VAL A 188 -13.63 -9.20 -9.11
N LEU A 189 -13.01 -9.39 -7.95
CA LEU A 189 -13.00 -10.67 -7.26
C LEU A 189 -14.42 -11.14 -6.88
N ALA A 190 -15.28 -10.23 -6.41
CA ALA A 190 -16.68 -10.52 -6.08
C ALA A 190 -17.47 -11.01 -7.27
N LEU A 191 -17.24 -10.43 -8.45
CA LEU A 191 -17.91 -10.78 -9.71
C LEU A 191 -17.39 -12.10 -10.30
N THR A 192 -16.07 -12.32 -10.23
CA THR A 192 -15.41 -13.48 -10.85
C THR A 192 -15.41 -14.72 -9.97
N GLN A 193 -15.55 -14.57 -8.67
CA GLN A 193 -15.65 -15.69 -7.73
C GLN A 193 -16.95 -16.47 -7.93
N ALA A 194 -16.87 -17.80 -8.02
CA ALA A 194 -18.01 -18.69 -8.23
C ALA A 194 -19.15 -18.46 -7.22
N GLY A 195 -20.40 -18.52 -7.70
CA GLY A 195 -21.61 -18.36 -6.89
C GLY A 195 -22.79 -17.83 -7.72
N PRO A 196 -24.02 -17.93 -7.21
CA PRO A 196 -25.21 -17.41 -7.87
C PRO A 196 -25.19 -15.88 -7.94
N ALA A 197 -25.95 -15.29 -8.87
CA ALA A 197 -26.01 -13.82 -9.06
C ALA A 197 -26.36 -13.07 -7.78
N LYS A 198 -27.32 -13.57 -6.99
CA LYS A 198 -27.71 -12.99 -5.70
C LYS A 198 -26.54 -12.87 -4.72
N GLU A 199 -25.67 -13.86 -4.69
CA GLU A 199 -24.48 -13.84 -3.83
C GLU A 199 -23.46 -12.81 -4.32
N ARG A 200 -23.25 -12.70 -5.65
CA ARG A 200 -22.38 -11.67 -6.25
C ARG A 200 -22.88 -10.26 -5.90
N VAL A 201 -24.16 -10.00 -6.04
CA VAL A 201 -24.77 -8.72 -5.64
C VAL A 201 -24.54 -8.46 -4.16
N ARG A 202 -24.78 -9.43 -3.28
CA ARG A 202 -24.53 -9.29 -1.83
C ARG A 202 -23.07 -8.96 -1.52
N ARG A 203 -22.11 -9.57 -2.23
CA ARG A 203 -20.68 -9.27 -2.08
C ARG A 203 -20.36 -7.83 -2.48
N LEU A 204 -20.93 -7.35 -3.59
CA LEU A 204 -20.78 -5.95 -4.03
C LEU A 204 -21.41 -4.97 -3.04
N LEU A 205 -22.57 -5.30 -2.45
CA LEU A 205 -23.21 -4.46 -1.45
C LEU A 205 -22.31 -4.25 -0.21
N TRP A 206 -21.56 -5.25 0.21
CA TRP A 206 -20.58 -5.06 1.29
C TRP A 206 -19.53 -4.01 0.95
N LEU A 207 -19.13 -3.87 -0.31
CA LEU A 207 -18.14 -2.88 -0.73
C LEU A 207 -18.67 -1.44 -0.71
N ALA A 208 -19.97 -1.23 -0.47
CA ALA A 208 -20.51 0.11 -0.19
C ALA A 208 -19.87 0.71 1.09
N ILE A 209 -19.42 -0.10 2.05
CA ILE A 209 -18.78 0.38 3.29
C ILE A 209 -17.48 1.14 2.99
N PRO A 210 -16.46 0.56 2.33
CA PRO A 210 -15.25 1.32 2.00
C PRO A 210 -15.52 2.47 1.03
N VAL A 211 -16.47 2.35 0.11
CA VAL A 211 -16.87 3.47 -0.77
C VAL A 211 -17.44 4.64 0.05
N ALA A 212 -18.28 4.36 1.05
CA ALA A 212 -18.81 5.40 1.94
C ALA A 212 -17.71 6.10 2.74
N VAL A 213 -16.64 5.38 3.16
CA VAL A 213 -15.49 5.98 3.84
C VAL A 213 -14.75 6.97 2.93
N VAL A 214 -14.52 6.59 1.65
CA VAL A 214 -13.91 7.50 0.68
C VAL A 214 -14.81 8.72 0.43
N ALA A 215 -16.12 8.51 0.24
CA ALA A 215 -17.07 9.59 0.03
C ALA A 215 -17.13 10.54 1.24
N ALA A 216 -17.10 10.00 2.46
CA ALA A 216 -17.05 10.81 3.68
C ALA A 216 -15.76 11.66 3.75
N TYR A 217 -14.60 11.09 3.35
CA TYR A 217 -13.35 11.83 3.30
C TYR A 217 -13.39 12.96 2.26
N ILE A 218 -13.90 12.68 1.04
CA ILE A 218 -14.07 13.71 -0.01
C ILE A 218 -15.01 14.80 0.46
N GLY A 219 -16.16 14.43 1.06
CA GLY A 219 -17.11 15.37 1.65
C GLY A 219 -16.48 16.23 2.76
N TYR A 220 -15.66 15.63 3.61
CA TYR A 220 -14.91 16.36 4.63
C TYR A 220 -13.94 17.37 4.00
N LEU A 221 -13.16 16.98 3.00
CA LEU A 221 -12.28 17.92 2.29
C LEU A 221 -13.07 19.07 1.65
N TYR A 222 -14.25 18.78 1.09
CA TYR A 222 -15.11 19.82 0.55
C TYR A 222 -15.56 20.83 1.64
N THR A 223 -15.84 20.37 2.85
CA THR A 223 -16.19 21.31 3.95
C THR A 223 -15.04 22.21 4.34
N LEU A 224 -13.78 21.79 4.13
CA LEU A 224 -12.58 22.58 4.44
C LEU A 224 -12.20 23.55 3.32
N THR A 225 -12.41 23.16 2.07
CA THR A 225 -11.79 23.84 0.90
C THR A 225 -12.82 24.41 -0.09
N HIS A 226 -14.09 24.01 0.02
CA HIS A 226 -15.15 24.27 -0.96
C HIS A 226 -14.82 23.77 -2.39
N SER A 227 -13.87 22.81 -2.52
CA SER A 227 -13.45 22.22 -3.79
C SER A 227 -13.60 20.69 -3.77
N TRP A 228 -14.22 20.12 -4.80
CA TRP A 228 -14.30 18.68 -5.03
C TRP A 228 -13.00 18.09 -5.54
N THR A 229 -12.10 18.93 -6.07
CA THR A 229 -10.78 18.54 -6.60
C THR A 229 -9.66 18.78 -5.61
N ALA A 230 -9.94 19.23 -4.39
CA ALA A 230 -8.97 19.63 -3.39
C ALA A 230 -7.81 18.63 -3.18
N TRP A 231 -8.12 17.33 -3.19
CA TRP A 231 -7.10 16.29 -3.06
C TRP A 231 -6.16 16.26 -4.28
N PHE A 232 -6.70 16.36 -5.49
CA PHE A 232 -5.91 16.38 -6.73
C PHE A 232 -5.08 17.67 -6.83
N ASP A 233 -5.65 18.79 -6.44
CA ASP A 233 -4.97 20.10 -6.44
C ASP A 233 -3.78 20.06 -5.48
N ALA A 234 -3.94 19.48 -4.28
CA ALA A 234 -2.87 19.31 -3.31
C ALA A 234 -1.79 18.33 -3.81
N GLN A 235 -2.15 17.24 -4.51
CA GLN A 235 -1.19 16.32 -5.12
C GLN A 235 -0.38 17.01 -6.22
N THR A 236 -1.02 17.84 -7.03
CA THR A 236 -0.35 18.57 -8.11
C THR A 236 0.60 19.63 -7.57
N SER A 237 0.17 20.43 -6.60
CA SER A 237 0.98 21.51 -6.03
C SER A 237 2.14 21.02 -5.16
N GLY A 238 1.93 19.97 -4.37
CA GLY A 238 2.93 19.47 -3.43
C GLY A 238 3.92 18.46 -4.01
N TRP A 239 3.49 17.67 -5.01
CA TRP A 239 4.28 16.53 -5.52
C TRP A 239 4.36 16.45 -7.05
N ALA A 240 3.97 17.50 -7.75
CA ALA A 240 3.93 17.54 -9.21
C ALA A 240 3.20 16.33 -9.85
N ARG A 241 2.10 15.87 -9.22
CA ARG A 241 1.33 14.71 -9.67
C ARG A 241 0.15 15.11 -10.56
N GLY A 242 0.41 15.96 -11.56
CA GLY A 242 -0.56 16.26 -12.60
C GLY A 242 -0.77 15.06 -13.54
N PHE A 243 -1.87 15.09 -14.30
CA PHE A 243 -2.11 14.10 -15.36
C PHE A 243 -1.11 14.27 -16.50
N ALA A 244 -0.57 13.14 -16.97
CA ALA A 244 0.28 13.05 -18.15
C ALA A 244 -0.09 11.78 -18.94
N THR A 245 0.19 11.74 -20.22
CA THR A 245 0.09 10.50 -20.98
C THR A 245 1.17 9.52 -20.53
N PRO A 246 1.00 8.19 -20.71
CA PRO A 246 2.02 7.22 -20.32
C PRO A 246 3.40 7.48 -20.94
N TRP A 247 3.42 8.02 -22.14
CA TRP A 247 4.66 8.36 -22.82
C TRP A 247 5.33 9.59 -22.19
N GLU A 248 4.59 10.65 -21.95
CA GLU A 248 5.10 11.86 -21.29
C GLU A 248 5.59 11.54 -19.88
N SER A 249 4.83 10.74 -19.12
CA SER A 249 5.22 10.29 -17.78
C SER A 249 6.56 9.55 -17.79
N LEU A 250 6.76 8.67 -18.76
CA LEU A 250 8.04 7.98 -18.96
C LEU A 250 9.17 8.96 -19.33
N GLN A 251 8.91 9.90 -20.27
CA GLN A 251 9.90 10.88 -20.67
C GLN A 251 10.33 11.79 -19.50
N HIS A 252 9.37 12.31 -18.72
CA HIS A 252 9.68 13.10 -17.52
C HIS A 252 10.50 12.31 -16.50
N THR A 253 10.21 11.01 -16.36
CA THR A 253 10.98 10.14 -15.45
C THR A 253 12.39 9.88 -15.97
N LEU A 254 12.55 9.66 -17.28
CA LEU A 254 13.85 9.44 -17.92
C LEU A 254 14.74 10.69 -17.85
N SER A 255 14.16 11.90 -17.97
CA SER A 255 14.93 13.14 -17.90
C SER A 255 15.67 13.32 -16.55
N VAL A 256 15.16 12.72 -15.46
CA VAL A 256 15.84 12.73 -14.16
C VAL A 256 17.14 11.90 -14.18
N LEU A 257 17.27 10.94 -15.11
CA LEU A 257 18.45 10.09 -15.23
C LEU A 257 19.58 10.76 -16.00
N GLU A 258 19.33 11.90 -16.65
CA GLU A 258 20.34 12.62 -17.42
C GLU A 258 21.45 13.14 -16.49
N PRO A 259 22.72 13.09 -16.93
CA PRO A 259 23.83 13.60 -16.14
C PRO A 259 23.65 15.10 -15.81
N GLY A 260 23.66 15.44 -14.53
CA GLY A 260 23.53 16.82 -14.07
C GLY A 260 22.11 17.36 -13.94
N ALA A 261 21.06 16.59 -14.27
CA ALA A 261 19.66 17.02 -14.14
C ALA A 261 19.31 17.45 -12.71
N TYR A 262 19.87 16.76 -11.70
CA TYR A 262 19.72 17.07 -10.28
C TYR A 262 21.08 17.00 -9.59
N ALA A 263 21.94 17.97 -9.87
CA ALA A 263 23.34 18.00 -9.37
C ALA A 263 23.42 18.01 -7.85
N ASP A 264 22.44 18.66 -7.17
CA ASP A 264 22.36 18.74 -5.70
C ASP A 264 21.83 17.44 -5.07
N HIS A 265 21.29 16.51 -5.87
CA HIS A 265 20.68 15.26 -5.45
C HIS A 265 21.12 14.08 -6.34
N PRO A 266 22.39 13.72 -6.37
CA PRO A 266 22.91 12.67 -7.26
C PRO A 266 22.30 11.30 -7.01
N GLU A 267 21.75 11.05 -5.81
CA GLU A 267 21.03 9.83 -5.43
C GLU A 267 19.71 9.66 -6.18
N TRP A 268 19.07 10.74 -6.64
CA TRP A 268 17.77 10.69 -7.33
C TRP A 268 17.83 9.86 -8.62
N ARG A 269 18.96 9.86 -9.30
CA ARG A 269 19.17 9.01 -10.47
C ARG A 269 18.89 7.53 -10.16
N TRP A 270 19.38 7.05 -9.02
CA TRP A 270 19.17 5.66 -8.61
C TRP A 270 17.75 5.40 -8.13
N VAL A 271 17.15 6.37 -7.45
CA VAL A 271 15.75 6.29 -7.02
C VAL A 271 14.82 6.21 -8.24
N PHE A 272 14.99 7.09 -9.23
CA PHE A 272 14.15 7.09 -10.43
C PHE A 272 14.41 5.89 -11.35
N LEU A 273 15.64 5.36 -11.40
CA LEU A 273 15.90 4.08 -12.04
C LEU A 273 15.12 2.93 -11.38
N ALA A 274 15.07 2.91 -10.04
CA ALA A 274 14.28 1.93 -9.30
C ALA A 274 12.77 2.10 -9.53
N GLU A 275 12.28 3.34 -9.73
CA GLU A 275 10.89 3.60 -10.12
C GLU A 275 10.54 2.99 -11.48
N ILE A 276 11.42 3.14 -12.49
CA ILE A 276 11.23 2.56 -13.83
C ILE A 276 11.24 1.03 -13.75
N ILE A 277 12.19 0.44 -13.02
CA ILE A 277 12.26 -1.02 -12.83
C ILE A 277 10.98 -1.50 -12.14
N SER A 278 10.51 -0.80 -11.12
CA SER A 278 9.29 -1.14 -10.40
C SER A 278 8.05 -1.06 -11.30
N MET A 279 7.98 -0.06 -12.18
CA MET A 279 6.92 0.04 -13.17
C MET A 279 6.94 -1.14 -14.14
N ALA A 280 8.12 -1.53 -14.65
CA ALA A 280 8.26 -2.71 -15.51
C ALA A 280 7.84 -4.00 -14.80
N VAL A 281 8.19 -4.16 -13.53
CA VAL A 281 7.72 -5.29 -12.70
C VAL A 281 6.19 -5.26 -12.57
N GLY A 282 5.58 -4.10 -12.29
CA GLY A 282 4.13 -3.96 -12.20
C GLY A 282 3.40 -4.34 -13.50
N LEU A 283 3.93 -3.90 -14.64
CA LEU A 283 3.42 -4.29 -15.96
C LEU A 283 3.51 -5.80 -16.18
N LEU A 284 4.67 -6.40 -15.88
CA LEU A 284 4.89 -7.85 -16.02
C LEU A 284 3.91 -8.63 -15.15
N VAL A 285 3.79 -8.25 -13.88
CA VAL A 285 2.86 -8.89 -12.93
C VAL A 285 1.41 -8.78 -13.39
N THR A 286 1.01 -7.61 -13.90
CA THR A 286 -0.33 -7.40 -14.45
C THR A 286 -0.57 -8.34 -15.64
N LEU A 287 0.37 -8.39 -16.60
CA LEU A 287 0.26 -9.24 -17.79
C LEU A 287 0.20 -10.73 -17.43
N VAL A 288 1.08 -11.19 -16.53
CA VAL A 288 1.08 -12.58 -16.06
C VAL A 288 -0.25 -12.92 -15.38
N SER A 289 -0.78 -12.01 -14.55
CA SER A 289 -2.07 -12.21 -13.88
C SER A 289 -3.23 -12.27 -14.88
N LEU A 290 -3.22 -11.45 -15.93
CA LEU A 290 -4.21 -11.48 -17.01
C LEU A 290 -4.16 -12.81 -17.79
N VAL A 291 -2.96 -13.26 -18.18
CA VAL A 291 -2.76 -14.55 -18.87
C VAL A 291 -3.25 -15.72 -18.02
N GLN A 292 -3.00 -15.67 -16.71
CA GLN A 292 -3.45 -16.68 -15.75
C GLN A 292 -4.94 -16.52 -15.38
N ARG A 293 -5.64 -15.52 -15.93
CA ARG A 293 -7.05 -15.20 -15.63
C ARG A 293 -7.30 -14.91 -14.13
N ARG A 294 -6.29 -14.39 -13.46
CA ARG A 294 -6.37 -13.91 -12.07
C ARG A 294 -6.86 -12.47 -12.07
N TRP A 295 -8.13 -12.28 -12.42
CA TRP A 295 -8.71 -10.98 -12.72
C TRP A 295 -8.64 -9.99 -11.55
N GLY A 296 -8.86 -10.46 -10.31
CA GLY A 296 -8.77 -9.62 -9.12
C GLY A 296 -7.35 -9.08 -8.91
N GLU A 297 -6.34 -9.95 -9.01
CA GLU A 297 -4.93 -9.60 -8.87
C GLU A 297 -4.44 -8.71 -10.03
N ALA A 298 -4.87 -9.04 -11.26
CA ALA A 298 -4.59 -8.20 -12.42
C ALA A 298 -5.16 -6.79 -12.25
N THR A 299 -6.39 -6.67 -11.73
CA THR A 299 -6.99 -5.36 -11.43
C THR A 299 -6.22 -4.65 -10.34
N TRP A 300 -5.84 -5.36 -9.26
CA TRP A 300 -5.13 -4.79 -8.14
C TRP A 300 -3.83 -4.10 -8.54
N VAL A 301 -2.99 -4.78 -9.30
CA VAL A 301 -1.71 -4.23 -9.76
C VAL A 301 -1.92 -3.29 -10.94
N GLY A 302 -2.74 -3.69 -11.91
CA GLY A 302 -2.94 -2.95 -13.16
C GLY A 302 -3.49 -1.53 -12.97
N VAL A 303 -4.46 -1.34 -12.05
CA VAL A 303 -4.98 0.00 -11.78
C VAL A 303 -3.91 0.90 -11.16
N GLN A 304 -3.05 0.36 -10.29
CA GLN A 304 -1.94 1.12 -9.72
C GLN A 304 -0.90 1.47 -10.80
N VAL A 305 -0.56 0.53 -11.67
CA VAL A 305 0.34 0.77 -12.81
C VAL A 305 -0.21 1.86 -13.72
N VAL A 306 -1.52 1.83 -14.04
CA VAL A 306 -2.17 2.89 -14.82
C VAL A 306 -2.11 4.23 -14.09
N ALA A 307 -2.44 4.26 -12.80
CA ALA A 307 -2.42 5.49 -12.01
C ALA A 307 -1.02 6.14 -11.94
N PHE A 308 0.03 5.34 -11.78
CA PHE A 308 1.41 5.84 -11.81
C PHE A 308 1.86 6.21 -13.23
N GLY A 309 1.49 5.39 -14.22
CA GLY A 309 1.85 5.62 -15.63
C GLY A 309 1.12 6.80 -16.27
N THR A 310 0.10 7.35 -15.63
CA THR A 310 -0.62 8.56 -16.07
C THR A 310 -0.41 9.76 -15.14
N SER A 311 0.53 9.66 -14.20
CA SER A 311 1.02 10.77 -13.40
C SER A 311 2.17 11.48 -14.10
N TYR A 312 2.46 12.72 -13.78
CA TYR A 312 3.52 13.52 -14.40
C TYR A 312 4.85 12.74 -14.55
N TRP A 313 5.24 12.03 -13.52
CA TRP A 313 6.41 11.13 -13.48
C TRP A 313 6.16 9.91 -12.59
N TYR A 314 7.04 8.91 -12.67
CA TYR A 314 7.00 7.75 -11.81
C TYR A 314 7.60 8.13 -10.45
N MET A 315 6.73 8.35 -9.47
CA MET A 315 7.16 8.66 -8.10
C MET A 315 6.47 7.74 -7.10
N SER A 316 7.24 7.10 -6.25
CA SER A 316 6.78 6.16 -5.21
C SER A 316 6.21 4.83 -5.74
N VAL A 317 6.49 4.45 -6.98
CA VAL A 317 6.18 3.13 -7.53
C VAL A 317 6.97 2.06 -6.81
N ASN A 318 8.24 2.33 -6.52
CA ASN A 318 9.13 1.44 -5.76
C ASN A 318 8.56 1.10 -4.37
N ARG A 319 7.86 2.03 -3.70
CA ARG A 319 7.13 1.76 -2.45
C ARG A 319 5.85 0.96 -2.69
N ALA A 320 5.20 1.19 -3.83
CA ALA A 320 3.97 0.49 -4.19
C ALA A 320 4.19 -1.00 -4.43
N VAL A 321 5.41 -1.45 -4.76
CA VAL A 321 5.76 -2.87 -4.87
C VAL A 321 5.43 -3.64 -3.59
N LEU A 322 5.55 -3.02 -2.41
CA LEU A 322 5.13 -3.63 -1.14
C LEU A 322 3.63 -3.97 -1.09
N LEU A 323 2.82 -3.29 -1.87
CA LEU A 323 1.37 -3.46 -1.89
C LEU A 323 0.94 -4.53 -2.90
N TRP A 324 1.79 -4.87 -3.89
CA TRP A 324 1.46 -5.76 -5.00
C TRP A 324 1.51 -7.23 -4.60
N PHE A 325 0.48 -7.63 -3.95
CA PHE A 325 0.22 -9.02 -3.56
C PHE A 325 -1.10 -9.47 -4.20
N PRO A 326 -1.49 -10.70 -4.09
CA PRO A 326 -0.71 -11.92 -3.86
C PRO A 326 -0.07 -12.37 -5.17
N LEU A 327 1.22 -12.33 -5.24
CA LEU A 327 2.01 -12.68 -6.42
C LEU A 327 2.38 -14.16 -6.40
#